data_2732964c3484cc2676ff1e71195952fe
#
_entry.id   2732964c3484cc2676ff1e71195952fe
#
_cell.length_a   1.000
_cell.length_b   1.000
_cell.length_c   1.000
_cell.angle_alpha   90.00
_cell.angle_beta   90.00
_cell.angle_gamma   90.00
#
_symmetry.space_group_name_H-M   'P 1'
#
loop_
_entity.id
_entity.type
_entity.pdbx_description
1 polymer ?
#
loop_
_entity_poly.entity_id
_entity_poly.type
_entity_poly.pdbx_seq_one_letter_code
_entity_poly.pdbx_strand_id
1 'polypeptide(L)'
;MRIERLWVDVTAQVGSLWADAFTDLELHHGLDINNVHHIWLLHFLFLPAINQQLSFFAESWNQHRIQIREGPNRSPADMFGFDMLVRGIRGSQLQPEEPLSAEELEVFGVDWAALRDERVISSVRNNVPVEREGNGSSWIGQIGPPAHLNEVTVDSPSVDMESSQLQLFEETVARWSTQAGGNISIPNLWLYSLALARMIYGNMF
;
A
#
# COMPACT_ATOMS: atom_id res chain seq x y z
N MET A 1 -12.11 15.55 -7.50
CA MET A 1 -11.71 14.20 -7.94
C MET A 1 -11.88 13.32 -6.71
N ARG A 2 -12.58 12.22 -6.86
CA ARG A 2 -12.79 11.32 -5.72
C ARG A 2 -11.56 10.46 -5.53
N ILE A 3 -11.13 10.29 -4.30
CA ILE A 3 -9.96 9.49 -3.93
C ILE A 3 -10.12 8.02 -4.38
N GLU A 4 -11.34 7.52 -4.46
CA GLU A 4 -11.64 6.17 -4.94
C GLU A 4 -11.16 5.94 -6.37
N ARG A 5 -11.23 6.98 -7.23
CA ARG A 5 -10.74 6.88 -8.61
C ARG A 5 -9.22 6.69 -8.64
N LEU A 6 -8.48 7.38 -7.77
CA LEU A 6 -7.05 7.23 -7.65
C LEU A 6 -6.68 5.78 -7.28
N TRP A 7 -7.39 5.19 -6.31
CA TRP A 7 -7.15 3.79 -5.92
C TRP A 7 -7.44 2.80 -7.03
N VAL A 8 -8.47 3.03 -7.85
CA VAL A 8 -8.74 2.21 -9.04
C VAL A 8 -7.57 2.27 -10.02
N ASP A 9 -7.04 3.46 -10.27
CA ASP A 9 -5.92 3.65 -11.20
C ASP A 9 -4.61 3.02 -10.64
N VAL A 10 -4.32 3.15 -9.33
CA VAL A 10 -3.20 2.47 -8.68
C VAL A 10 -3.34 0.96 -8.80
N THR A 11 -4.52 0.43 -8.51
CA THR A 11 -4.78 -1.02 -8.60
C THR A 11 -4.60 -1.51 -10.03
N ALA A 12 -5.12 -0.78 -11.02
CA ALA A 12 -5.03 -1.19 -12.42
C ALA A 12 -3.60 -1.12 -12.99
N GLN A 13 -2.79 -0.15 -12.56
CA GLN A 13 -1.47 0.07 -13.13
C GLN A 13 -0.32 -0.63 -12.38
N VAL A 14 -0.47 -0.82 -11.08
CA VAL A 14 0.57 -1.43 -10.23
C VAL A 14 0.05 -2.67 -9.53
N GLY A 15 -1.07 -2.56 -8.82
CA GLY A 15 -1.55 -3.60 -7.91
C GLY A 15 -1.89 -4.92 -8.63
N SER A 16 -2.60 -4.88 -9.76
CA SER A 16 -3.01 -6.09 -10.49
C SER A 16 -1.81 -6.89 -11.00
N LEU A 17 -0.80 -6.20 -11.53
CA LEU A 17 0.41 -6.85 -12.05
C LEU A 17 1.13 -7.67 -10.98
N TRP A 18 1.28 -7.10 -9.78
CA TRP A 18 1.94 -7.78 -8.68
C TRP A 18 1.07 -8.86 -8.05
N ALA A 19 -0.26 -8.65 -7.99
CA ALA A 19 -1.19 -9.66 -7.53
C ALA A 19 -1.16 -10.90 -8.43
N ASP A 20 -1.19 -10.70 -9.75
CA ASP A 20 -1.10 -11.80 -10.73
C ASP A 20 0.26 -12.52 -10.64
N ALA A 21 1.36 -11.76 -10.52
CA ALA A 21 2.69 -12.33 -10.37
C ALA A 21 2.83 -13.17 -9.10
N PHE A 22 2.34 -12.69 -7.96
CA PHE A 22 2.42 -13.43 -6.70
C PHE A 22 1.48 -14.64 -6.67
N THR A 23 0.32 -14.54 -7.31
CA THR A 23 -0.57 -15.70 -7.52
C THR A 23 0.12 -16.77 -8.36
N ASP A 24 0.84 -16.38 -9.41
CA ASP A 24 1.61 -17.33 -10.23
C ASP A 24 2.74 -17.99 -9.42
N LEU A 25 3.44 -17.22 -8.58
CA LEU A 25 4.47 -17.78 -7.68
C LEU A 25 3.88 -18.80 -6.70
N GLU A 26 2.70 -18.51 -6.13
CA GLU A 26 2.01 -19.40 -5.21
C GLU A 26 1.56 -20.70 -5.90
N LEU A 27 0.92 -20.59 -7.07
CA LEU A 27 0.33 -21.73 -7.76
C LEU A 27 1.37 -22.62 -8.46
N HIS A 28 2.46 -22.04 -8.98
CA HIS A 28 3.36 -22.77 -9.88
C HIS A 28 4.82 -22.78 -9.44
N HIS A 29 5.23 -21.91 -8.52
CA HIS A 29 6.64 -21.72 -8.19
C HIS A 29 6.96 -21.92 -6.69
N GLY A 30 6.03 -22.53 -5.95
CA GLY A 30 6.25 -22.99 -4.58
C GLY A 30 6.36 -21.87 -3.54
N LEU A 31 5.76 -20.71 -3.79
CA LEU A 31 5.56 -19.71 -2.76
C LEU A 31 4.55 -20.23 -1.75
N ASP A 32 4.91 -20.31 -0.48
CA ASP A 32 4.01 -20.62 0.63
C ASP A 32 3.75 -19.34 1.41
N ILE A 33 2.53 -18.81 1.30
CA ILE A 33 2.10 -17.59 1.98
C ILE A 33 2.01 -17.74 3.52
N ASN A 34 2.00 -18.96 4.03
CA ASN A 34 1.99 -19.24 5.47
C ASN A 34 3.42 -19.35 6.04
N ASN A 35 4.45 -19.41 5.20
CA ASN A 35 5.83 -19.43 5.64
C ASN A 35 6.38 -18.00 5.76
N VAL A 36 6.67 -17.57 6.99
CA VAL A 36 7.20 -16.23 7.28
C VAL A 36 8.50 -15.93 6.52
N HIS A 37 9.34 -16.94 6.28
CA HIS A 37 10.60 -16.79 5.54
C HIS A 37 10.36 -16.57 4.05
N HIS A 38 9.34 -17.21 3.47
CA HIS A 38 8.91 -16.92 2.10
C HIS A 38 8.36 -15.51 1.95
N ILE A 39 7.57 -15.02 2.92
CA ILE A 39 7.09 -13.64 2.93
C ILE A 39 8.24 -12.65 3.06
N TRP A 40 9.22 -12.94 3.94
CA TRP A 40 10.42 -12.14 4.04
C TRP A 40 11.19 -12.07 2.71
N LEU A 41 11.40 -13.22 2.07
CA LEU A 41 12.08 -13.30 0.78
C LEU A 41 11.34 -12.51 -0.31
N LEU A 42 10.02 -12.60 -0.32
CA LEU A 42 9.16 -11.86 -1.25
C LEU A 42 9.32 -10.34 -1.05
N HIS A 43 9.29 -9.87 0.21
CA HIS A 43 9.56 -8.47 0.53
C HIS A 43 10.95 -8.04 0.10
N PHE A 44 11.97 -8.84 0.42
CA PHE A 44 13.34 -8.55 0.05
C PHE A 44 13.53 -8.37 -1.46
N LEU A 45 12.95 -9.26 -2.26
CA LEU A 45 13.13 -9.26 -3.71
C LEU A 45 12.30 -8.20 -4.43
N PHE A 46 11.04 -8.02 -4.04
CA PHE A 46 10.06 -7.29 -4.87
C PHE A 46 9.59 -5.97 -4.29
N LEU A 47 9.67 -5.76 -2.97
CA LEU A 47 9.22 -4.50 -2.37
C LEU A 47 9.94 -3.26 -2.93
N PRO A 48 11.26 -3.29 -3.20
CA PRO A 48 11.94 -2.16 -3.83
C PRO A 48 11.37 -1.84 -5.22
N ALA A 49 11.07 -2.87 -6.03
CA ALA A 49 10.51 -2.69 -7.37
C ALA A 49 9.06 -2.17 -7.32
N ILE A 50 8.25 -2.67 -6.38
CA ILE A 50 6.89 -2.17 -6.12
C ILE A 50 6.94 -0.68 -5.75
N ASN A 51 7.79 -0.31 -4.81
CA ASN A 51 7.94 1.08 -4.37
C ASN A 51 8.41 1.99 -5.51
N GLN A 52 9.31 1.51 -6.35
CA GLN A 52 9.75 2.26 -7.53
C GLN A 52 8.60 2.49 -8.52
N GLN A 53 7.77 1.48 -8.79
CA GLN A 53 6.62 1.62 -9.67
C GLN A 53 5.55 2.54 -9.08
N LEU A 54 5.31 2.48 -7.77
CA LEU A 54 4.40 3.39 -7.08
C LEU A 54 4.91 4.83 -7.13
N SER A 55 6.21 5.06 -6.96
CA SER A 55 6.81 6.39 -7.09
C SER A 55 6.66 6.92 -8.51
N PHE A 56 6.93 6.10 -9.52
CA PHE A 56 6.74 6.46 -10.92
C PHE A 56 5.27 6.76 -11.25
N PHE A 57 4.35 5.95 -10.73
CA PHE A 57 2.91 6.21 -10.84
C PHE A 57 2.55 7.57 -10.23
N ALA A 58 3.01 7.85 -9.01
CA ALA A 58 2.72 9.10 -8.30
C ALA A 58 3.25 10.32 -9.08
N GLU A 59 4.47 10.25 -9.61
CA GLU A 59 5.04 11.32 -10.45
C GLU A 59 4.22 11.52 -11.72
N SER A 60 3.89 10.45 -12.43
CA SER A 60 3.09 10.51 -13.65
C SER A 60 1.69 11.07 -13.38
N TRP A 61 1.06 10.62 -12.29
CA TRP A 61 -0.23 11.12 -11.86
C TRP A 61 -0.20 12.61 -11.53
N ASN A 62 0.81 13.06 -10.81
CA ASN A 62 0.95 14.46 -10.42
C ASN A 62 1.16 15.39 -11.63
N GLN A 63 1.71 14.88 -12.71
CA GLN A 63 1.95 15.66 -13.95
C GLN A 63 0.82 15.52 -14.98
N HIS A 64 -0.07 14.57 -14.82
CA HIS A 64 -1.15 14.34 -15.77
C HIS A 64 -2.19 15.47 -15.71
N ARG A 65 -2.62 15.94 -16.90
CA ARG A 65 -3.59 17.03 -16.99
C ARG A 65 -5.02 16.52 -16.76
N ILE A 66 -5.67 17.11 -15.78
CA ILE A 66 -7.05 16.83 -15.45
C ILE A 66 -7.97 17.77 -16.23
N GLN A 67 -8.98 17.20 -16.88
CA GLN A 67 -10.00 17.98 -17.56
C GLN A 67 -10.93 18.59 -16.54
N ILE A 68 -10.95 19.92 -16.48
CA ILE A 68 -11.84 20.71 -15.60
C ILE A 68 -12.98 21.25 -16.44
N ARG A 69 -14.22 20.96 -16.04
CA ARG A 69 -15.42 21.26 -16.81
C ARG A 69 -15.61 22.74 -17.16
N GLU A 70 -15.17 23.64 -16.28
CA GLU A 70 -15.35 25.12 -16.41
C GLU A 70 -14.02 25.88 -16.22
N GLY A 71 -12.89 25.23 -16.45
CA GLY A 71 -11.58 25.85 -16.24
C GLY A 71 -10.49 25.26 -17.11
N PRO A 72 -9.29 25.86 -17.07
CA PRO A 72 -8.16 25.33 -17.81
C PRO A 72 -7.73 23.98 -17.27
N ASN A 73 -7.40 23.06 -18.20
CA ASN A 73 -6.85 21.77 -17.82
C ASN A 73 -5.51 21.96 -17.08
N ARG A 74 -5.44 21.47 -15.86
CA ARG A 74 -4.25 21.59 -14.99
C ARG A 74 -3.87 20.21 -14.44
N SER A 75 -2.58 20.05 -14.16
CA SER A 75 -2.11 18.88 -13.43
C SER A 75 -2.37 19.01 -11.92
N PRO A 76 -2.43 17.93 -11.15
CA PRO A 76 -2.47 17.99 -9.70
C PRO A 76 -1.33 18.83 -9.10
N ALA A 77 -0.12 18.71 -9.64
CA ALA A 77 1.03 19.51 -9.23
C ALA A 77 0.82 21.00 -9.46
N ASP A 78 0.29 21.37 -10.65
CA ASP A 78 -0.01 22.78 -10.95
C ASP A 78 -1.10 23.35 -10.02
N MET A 79 -2.14 22.54 -9.75
CA MET A 79 -3.24 22.97 -8.87
C MET A 79 -2.74 23.17 -7.44
N PHE A 80 -1.91 22.26 -6.94
CA PHE A 80 -1.32 22.34 -5.61
C PHE A 80 -0.36 23.55 -5.51
N GLY A 81 0.55 23.69 -6.47
CA GLY A 81 1.50 24.80 -6.50
C GLY A 81 0.81 26.18 -6.61
N PHE A 82 -0.23 26.26 -7.43
CA PHE A 82 -1.01 27.51 -7.56
C PHE A 82 -1.80 27.84 -6.29
N ASP A 83 -2.40 26.84 -5.65
CA ASP A 83 -3.10 27.02 -4.36
C ASP A 83 -2.14 27.49 -3.26
N MET A 84 -0.95 26.93 -3.21
CA MET A 84 0.11 27.39 -2.30
C MET A 84 0.58 28.82 -2.58
N LEU A 85 0.67 29.19 -3.87
CA LEU A 85 1.08 30.57 -4.25
C LEU A 85 0.02 31.59 -3.86
N VAL A 86 -1.27 31.26 -4.04
CA VAL A 86 -2.38 32.21 -3.79
C VAL A 86 -2.75 32.28 -2.32
N ARG A 87 -2.71 31.15 -1.62
CA ARG A 87 -3.20 31.02 -0.23
C ARG A 87 -2.10 30.84 0.81
N GLY A 88 -0.84 30.76 0.37
CA GLY A 88 0.30 30.47 1.23
C GLY A 88 0.44 28.99 1.59
N ILE A 89 1.52 28.67 2.27
CA ILE A 89 1.77 27.31 2.78
C ILE A 89 0.77 27.07 3.91
N ARG A 90 -0.12 26.09 3.73
CA ARG A 90 -1.18 25.79 4.71
C ARG A 90 -0.68 25.59 6.13
N GLY A 91 0.56 25.18 6.33
CA GLY A 91 1.17 25.02 7.66
C GLY A 91 1.53 26.33 8.39
N SER A 92 1.70 27.46 7.67
CA SER A 92 2.08 28.73 8.31
C SER A 92 0.88 29.60 8.68
N GLN A 93 -0.31 29.28 8.16
CA GLN A 93 -1.57 29.97 8.48
C GLN A 93 -2.46 29.18 9.45
N LEU A 94 -2.07 27.96 9.79
CA LEU A 94 -2.63 27.29 10.95
C LEU A 94 -2.15 28.10 12.17
N GLN A 95 -2.91 29.12 12.54
CA GLN A 95 -2.91 29.51 13.95
C GLN A 95 -3.07 28.20 14.73
N PRO A 96 -2.39 28.02 15.87
CA PRO A 96 -2.68 26.88 16.70
C PRO A 96 -4.18 26.92 16.99
N GLU A 97 -4.95 26.20 16.18
CA GLU A 97 -6.33 25.90 16.51
C GLU A 97 -6.22 25.20 17.85
N GLU A 98 -6.98 25.66 18.82
CA GLU A 98 -7.08 24.95 20.08
C GLU A 98 -7.29 23.48 19.73
N PRO A 99 -6.50 22.57 20.31
CA PRO A 99 -6.62 21.18 19.96
C PRO A 99 -8.07 20.77 20.09
N LEU A 100 -8.65 20.26 19.01
CA LEU A 100 -10.03 19.78 18.99
C LEU A 100 -10.24 18.90 20.23
N SER A 101 -11.32 19.11 20.93
CA SER A 101 -11.69 18.25 22.05
C SER A 101 -11.82 16.80 21.55
N ALA A 102 -11.70 15.83 22.43
CA ALA A 102 -11.88 14.42 22.07
C ALA A 102 -13.24 14.20 21.37
N GLU A 103 -14.28 14.91 21.79
CA GLU A 103 -15.63 14.84 21.23
C GLU A 103 -15.70 15.43 19.81
N GLU A 104 -14.96 16.50 19.51
CA GLU A 104 -14.88 17.08 18.17
C GLU A 104 -14.03 16.24 17.22
N LEU A 105 -12.96 15.60 17.73
CA LEU A 105 -12.15 14.65 16.96
C LEU A 105 -12.94 13.39 16.57
N GLU A 106 -13.84 12.92 17.44
CA GLU A 106 -14.68 11.75 17.16
C GLU A 106 -15.62 11.97 15.97
N VAL A 107 -16.05 13.19 15.75
CA VAL A 107 -16.99 13.54 14.66
C VAL A 107 -16.32 14.22 13.46
N PHE A 108 -15.02 14.45 13.54
CA PHE A 108 -14.26 15.11 12.48
C PHE A 108 -14.23 14.26 11.21
N GLY A 109 -14.75 14.83 10.12
CA GLY A 109 -14.77 14.15 8.81
C GLY A 109 -15.94 13.16 8.63
N VAL A 110 -16.85 13.03 9.58
CA VAL A 110 -18.03 12.18 9.44
C VAL A 110 -19.04 12.85 8.50
N ASP A 111 -19.38 12.16 7.41
CA ASP A 111 -20.47 12.59 6.51
C ASP A 111 -21.82 12.18 7.09
N TRP A 112 -22.40 13.08 7.89
CA TRP A 112 -23.70 12.88 8.52
C TRP A 112 -24.86 12.74 7.52
N ALA A 113 -24.71 13.27 6.30
CA ALA A 113 -25.71 13.11 5.26
C ALA A 113 -25.69 11.67 4.70
N ALA A 114 -24.49 11.13 4.45
CA ALA A 114 -24.33 9.75 4.02
C ALA A 114 -24.79 8.74 5.09
N LEU A 115 -24.56 9.03 6.37
CA LEU A 115 -25.01 8.18 7.48
C LEU A 115 -26.54 8.19 7.68
N ARG A 116 -27.26 9.15 7.11
CA ARG A 116 -28.74 9.22 7.11
C ARG A 116 -29.37 8.66 5.84
N ASP A 117 -28.57 8.37 4.81
CA ASP A 117 -29.07 7.80 3.57
C ASP A 117 -29.15 6.27 3.70
N GLU A 118 -30.39 5.76 3.78
CA GLU A 118 -30.64 4.32 3.88
C GLU A 118 -30.07 3.52 2.71
N ARG A 119 -29.89 4.12 1.54
CA ARG A 119 -29.28 3.45 0.37
C ARG A 119 -27.79 3.21 0.59
N VAL A 120 -27.09 4.19 1.18
CA VAL A 120 -25.67 4.06 1.52
C VAL A 120 -25.49 3.03 2.62
N ILE A 121 -26.33 3.10 3.68
CA ILE A 121 -26.28 2.17 4.81
C ILE A 121 -26.59 0.74 4.34
N SER A 122 -27.59 0.53 3.51
CA SER A 122 -27.94 -0.79 2.99
C SER A 122 -26.88 -1.33 2.05
N SER A 123 -26.26 -0.47 1.22
CA SER A 123 -25.14 -0.86 0.35
C SER A 123 -23.93 -1.31 1.16
N VAL A 124 -23.55 -0.56 2.20
CA VAL A 124 -22.45 -0.95 3.10
C VAL A 124 -22.78 -2.25 3.82
N ARG A 125 -24.00 -2.39 4.36
CA ARG A 125 -24.44 -3.59 5.07
C ARG A 125 -24.45 -4.84 4.18
N ASN A 126 -24.77 -4.69 2.89
CA ASN A 126 -24.80 -5.81 1.93
C ASN A 126 -23.41 -6.18 1.38
N ASN A 127 -22.45 -5.25 1.42
CA ASN A 127 -21.10 -5.45 0.87
C ASN A 127 -20.04 -5.77 1.94
N VAL A 128 -20.38 -5.68 3.22
CA VAL A 128 -19.49 -6.11 4.31
C VAL A 128 -19.78 -7.57 4.60
N PRO A 129 -18.84 -8.51 4.37
CA PRO A 129 -18.99 -9.88 4.79
C PRO A 129 -19.19 -9.91 6.31
N VAL A 130 -20.30 -10.44 6.76
CA VAL A 130 -20.51 -10.68 8.19
C VAL A 130 -19.65 -11.88 8.57
N GLU A 131 -18.41 -11.66 8.92
CA GLU A 131 -17.63 -12.65 9.64
C GLU A 131 -18.25 -12.79 11.03
N ARG A 132 -19.08 -13.79 11.15
CA ARG A 132 -19.59 -14.26 12.44
C ARG A 132 -18.45 -15.03 13.09
N GLU A 133 -18.01 -14.50 14.18
CA GLU A 133 -17.16 -15.05 15.22
C GLU A 133 -15.82 -14.33 15.39
N GLY A 134 -15.74 -13.55 16.43
CA GLY A 134 -14.55 -13.00 17.02
C GLY A 134 -14.43 -11.48 16.91
N ASN A 135 -14.72 -10.79 17.99
CA ASN A 135 -14.36 -9.38 18.31
C ASN A 135 -14.39 -8.38 17.16
N GLY A 136 -15.33 -8.48 16.25
CA GLY A 136 -15.54 -7.53 15.20
C GLY A 136 -16.04 -6.23 15.79
N SER A 137 -15.22 -5.20 15.81
CA SER A 137 -15.70 -3.87 16.07
C SER A 137 -16.57 -3.43 14.90
N SER A 138 -17.88 -3.54 15.09
CA SER A 138 -18.83 -2.90 14.20
C SER A 138 -18.82 -1.40 14.50
N TRP A 139 -18.76 -0.55 13.48
CA TRP A 139 -18.96 0.88 13.62
C TRP A 139 -20.30 1.24 14.26
N ILE A 140 -21.25 0.32 14.25
CA ILE A 140 -22.57 0.49 14.84
C ILE A 140 -22.44 0.19 16.33
N GLY A 141 -22.41 1.25 17.14
CA GLY A 141 -22.36 1.15 18.59
C GLY A 141 -21.02 1.51 19.23
N GLN A 142 -20.02 1.90 18.46
CA GLN A 142 -18.81 2.52 18.98
C GLN A 142 -18.94 4.05 18.96
N ILE A 143 -18.56 4.67 20.05
CA ILE A 143 -18.44 6.13 20.17
C ILE A 143 -17.08 6.50 19.56
N GLY A 144 -17.10 7.07 18.34
CA GLY A 144 -15.93 7.52 17.61
C GLY A 144 -15.25 6.46 16.74
N PRO A 145 -14.31 6.89 15.88
CA PRO A 145 -13.50 5.99 15.07
C PRO A 145 -12.62 5.10 15.95
N PRO A 146 -12.32 3.86 15.51
CA PRO A 146 -11.39 2.99 16.24
C PRO A 146 -10.06 3.71 16.48
N ALA A 147 -9.46 3.49 17.65
CA ALA A 147 -8.10 3.97 17.90
C ALA A 147 -7.18 3.47 16.79
N HIS A 148 -6.29 4.36 16.29
CA HIS A 148 -5.34 4.07 15.22
C HIS A 148 -5.94 3.91 13.81
N LEU A 149 -7.10 4.44 13.52
CA LEU A 149 -7.71 4.36 12.19
C LEU A 149 -6.81 4.94 11.07
N ASN A 150 -5.97 5.92 11.41
CA ASN A 150 -5.03 6.56 10.49
C ASN A 150 -3.62 5.92 10.53
N GLU A 151 -3.42 4.92 11.35
CA GLU A 151 -2.14 4.24 11.53
C GLU A 151 -2.29 2.78 11.09
N VAL A 152 -1.82 2.49 9.89
CA VAL A 152 -1.68 1.12 9.43
C VAL A 152 -0.25 0.68 9.71
N THR A 153 -0.06 -0.06 10.80
CA THR A 153 1.23 -0.67 11.09
C THR A 153 1.29 -2.03 10.41
N VAL A 154 2.18 -2.16 9.45
CA VAL A 154 2.50 -3.45 8.84
C VAL A 154 3.81 -3.92 9.45
N ASP A 155 3.72 -4.94 10.30
CA ASP A 155 4.90 -5.55 10.88
C ASP A 155 5.75 -6.19 9.78
N SER A 156 7.05 -5.86 9.79
CA SER A 156 7.99 -6.58 8.93
C SER A 156 8.06 -8.04 9.38
N PRO A 157 8.11 -9.01 8.44
CA PRO A 157 8.31 -10.40 8.81
C PRO A 157 9.61 -10.52 9.61
N SER A 158 9.47 -10.88 10.90
CA SER A 158 10.61 -11.08 11.80
C SER A 158 11.25 -12.43 11.49
N VAL A 159 12.45 -12.38 10.93
CA VAL A 159 13.23 -13.58 10.61
C VAL A 159 14.58 -13.44 11.30
N ASP A 160 14.89 -14.36 12.20
CA ASP A 160 16.19 -14.44 12.85
C ASP A 160 17.21 -15.01 11.87
N MET A 161 17.90 -14.12 11.15
CA MET A 161 18.99 -14.48 10.25
C MET A 161 20.28 -13.85 10.72
N GLU A 162 21.35 -14.64 10.67
CA GLU A 162 22.69 -14.14 10.99
C GLU A 162 23.13 -13.09 9.95
N SER A 163 23.65 -11.96 10.40
CA SER A 163 24.02 -10.83 9.53
C SER A 163 25.03 -11.22 8.45
N SER A 164 25.93 -12.15 8.75
CA SER A 164 26.94 -12.67 7.79
C SER A 164 26.31 -13.48 6.66
N GLN A 165 25.31 -14.29 6.98
CA GLN A 165 24.55 -15.08 6.00
C GLN A 165 23.67 -14.19 5.14
N LEU A 166 23.06 -13.17 5.75
CA LEU A 166 22.25 -12.19 5.04
C LEU A 166 23.09 -11.42 4.02
N GLN A 167 24.25 -10.93 4.42
CA GLN A 167 25.16 -10.24 3.52
C GLN A 167 25.60 -11.13 2.35
N LEU A 168 25.96 -12.39 2.62
CA LEU A 168 26.30 -13.34 1.57
C LEU A 168 25.15 -13.57 0.60
N PHE A 169 23.94 -13.68 1.12
CA PHE A 169 22.72 -13.84 0.31
C PHE A 169 22.51 -12.63 -0.60
N GLU A 170 22.52 -11.42 -0.03
CA GLU A 170 22.34 -10.16 -0.75
C GLU A 170 23.38 -9.99 -1.89
N GLU A 171 24.65 -10.17 -1.57
CA GLU A 171 25.73 -10.05 -2.55
C GLU A 171 25.61 -11.09 -3.69
N THR A 172 25.17 -12.30 -3.35
CA THR A 172 25.05 -13.38 -4.34
C THR A 172 23.86 -13.12 -5.27
N VAL A 173 22.70 -12.71 -4.75
CA VAL A 173 21.53 -12.35 -5.56
C VAL A 173 21.85 -11.14 -6.45
N ALA A 174 22.48 -10.10 -5.90
CA ALA A 174 22.86 -8.91 -6.66
C ALA A 174 23.84 -9.24 -7.80
N ARG A 175 24.85 -10.08 -7.53
CA ARG A 175 25.81 -10.52 -8.54
C ARG A 175 25.13 -11.30 -9.66
N TRP A 176 24.27 -12.24 -9.30
CA TRP A 176 23.53 -13.04 -10.28
C TRP A 176 22.61 -12.14 -11.13
N SER A 177 21.88 -11.23 -10.51
CA SER A 177 21.00 -10.29 -11.21
C SER A 177 21.76 -9.42 -12.22
N THR A 178 22.96 -8.98 -11.86
CA THR A 178 23.84 -8.20 -12.76
C THR A 178 24.33 -9.04 -13.93
N GLN A 179 24.76 -10.28 -13.68
CA GLN A 179 25.26 -11.20 -14.72
C GLN A 179 24.16 -11.61 -15.72
N ALA A 180 22.93 -11.73 -15.24
CA ALA A 180 21.78 -12.06 -16.08
C ALA A 180 21.29 -10.90 -16.97
N GLY A 181 21.98 -9.75 -16.94
CA GLY A 181 21.69 -8.61 -17.80
C GLY A 181 20.46 -7.77 -17.40
N GLY A 182 19.98 -7.91 -16.17
CA GLY A 182 18.91 -7.09 -15.60
C GLY A 182 17.50 -7.42 -16.13
N ASN A 183 17.34 -8.36 -17.03
CA ASN A 183 16.03 -8.76 -17.58
C ASN A 183 15.63 -10.17 -17.09
N ILE A 184 15.53 -10.30 -15.77
CA ILE A 184 15.15 -11.55 -15.13
C ILE A 184 13.64 -11.54 -14.90
N SER A 185 12.95 -12.60 -15.31
CA SER A 185 11.55 -12.75 -15.00
C SER A 185 11.31 -12.95 -13.50
N ILE A 186 10.17 -12.50 -13.00
CA ILE A 186 9.78 -12.64 -11.59
C ILE A 186 9.89 -14.09 -11.10
N PRO A 187 9.38 -15.11 -11.83
CA PRO A 187 9.53 -16.50 -11.41
C PRO A 187 10.99 -16.98 -11.32
N ASN A 188 11.83 -16.57 -12.27
CA ASN A 188 13.23 -16.98 -12.26
C ASN A 188 13.99 -16.33 -11.10
N LEU A 189 13.74 -15.06 -10.81
CA LEU A 189 14.32 -14.39 -9.65
C LEU A 189 13.91 -15.06 -8.34
N TRP A 190 12.62 -15.38 -8.23
CA TRP A 190 12.08 -16.10 -7.08
C TRP A 190 12.74 -17.48 -6.89
N LEU A 191 12.68 -18.33 -7.92
CA LEU A 191 13.21 -19.69 -7.85
C LEU A 191 14.71 -19.74 -7.54
N TYR A 192 15.50 -18.87 -8.16
CA TYR A 192 16.91 -18.76 -7.87
C TYR A 192 17.17 -18.35 -6.41
N SER A 193 16.48 -17.29 -5.97
CA SER A 193 16.65 -16.76 -4.62
C SER A 193 16.16 -17.73 -3.55
N LEU A 194 15.06 -18.45 -3.81
CA LEU A 194 14.55 -19.48 -2.93
C LEU A 194 15.53 -20.66 -2.82
N ALA A 195 16.10 -21.11 -3.94
CA ALA A 195 17.10 -22.17 -3.93
C ALA A 195 18.38 -21.76 -3.18
N LEU A 196 18.83 -20.52 -3.37
CA LEU A 196 19.96 -19.95 -2.66
C LEU A 196 19.68 -19.83 -1.15
N ALA A 197 18.48 -19.34 -0.78
CA ALA A 197 18.06 -19.25 0.60
C ALA A 197 18.05 -20.62 1.29
N ARG A 198 17.50 -21.64 0.63
CA ARG A 198 17.55 -23.04 1.12
C ARG A 198 18.97 -23.56 1.30
N MET A 199 19.87 -23.17 0.43
CA MET A 199 21.27 -23.57 0.52
C MET A 199 22.01 -22.93 1.70
N ILE A 200 21.70 -21.66 2.01
CA ILE A 200 22.33 -20.90 3.09
C ILE A 200 21.68 -21.18 4.45
N TYR A 201 20.33 -21.24 4.48
CA TYR A 201 19.54 -21.29 5.71
C TYR A 201 18.87 -22.65 5.97
N GLY A 202 19.05 -23.62 5.06
CA GLY A 202 18.51 -24.98 5.22
C GLY A 202 16.98 -25.03 5.16
N ASN A 203 16.39 -25.71 6.12
CA ASN A 203 14.95 -26.02 6.12
C ASN A 203 14.06 -24.86 6.58
N MET A 204 14.57 -23.64 6.70
CA MET A 204 13.76 -22.46 7.06
C MET A 204 12.91 -21.98 5.88
N PHE A 205 13.36 -22.19 4.65
CA PHE A 205 12.71 -21.81 3.40
C PHE A 205 12.10 -22.98 2.64
#